data_65d51bdbc327322a6804e042d122e7d0
#
_entry.id   65d51bdbc327322a6804e042d122e7d0
#
_cell.length_a   1.000
_cell.length_b   1.000
_cell.length_c   1.000
_cell.angle_alpha   90.00
_cell.angle_beta   90.00
_cell.angle_gamma   90.00
#
_symmetry.space_group_name_H-M   'P 1'
#
loop_
_entity.id
_entity.type
_entity.pdbx_description
1 polymer ?
#
loop_
_entity_poly.entity_id
_entity_poly.type
_entity_poly.pdbx_seq_one_letter_code
_entity_poly.pdbx_strand_id
1 'polypeptide(L)'
;MKLRIFSSSRQIREYYNQKKQQNALLDSAIHIGEFLDKVCLSNFHKASSYESLLLMQEACLKSKDLEKKLGISVEFFAFLKNNKYLFSFFKELSLEKKSIEDLKNNDYYATYNEHLEILDEVYKNYLALLEKNS
;
A
#
# COMPACT_ATOMS: atom_id res chain seq x y z
N MET A 1 25.85 11.98 18.48
CA MET A 1 24.40 12.28 18.41
C MET A 1 23.66 11.01 18.01
N LYS A 2 22.58 10.69 18.71
CA LYS A 2 21.77 9.50 18.43
C LYS A 2 20.51 9.92 17.66
N LEU A 3 20.05 9.04 16.77
CA LEU A 3 18.76 9.17 16.11
C LEU A 3 17.71 8.42 16.94
N ARG A 4 16.65 9.10 17.35
CA ARG A 4 15.51 8.51 18.05
C ARG A 4 14.32 8.40 17.12
N ILE A 5 13.71 7.22 17.07
CA ILE A 5 12.59 6.91 16.18
C ILE A 5 11.35 6.69 17.04
N PHE A 6 10.27 7.38 16.72
CA PHE A 6 9.01 7.33 17.43
C PHE A 6 7.86 6.92 16.51
N SER A 7 6.86 6.27 17.08
CA SER A 7 5.66 5.84 16.34
C SER A 7 4.59 6.93 16.22
N SER A 8 4.68 8.01 16.98
CA SER A 8 3.72 9.11 16.90
C SER A 8 4.36 10.48 17.08
N SER A 9 3.76 11.49 16.45
CA SER A 9 4.17 12.89 16.60
C SER A 9 4.01 13.42 18.03
N ARG A 10 3.07 12.86 18.79
CA ARG A 10 2.89 13.19 20.20
C ARG A 10 4.13 12.81 21.03
N GLN A 11 4.66 11.61 20.83
CA GLN A 11 5.88 11.15 21.51
C GLN A 11 7.08 12.05 21.20
N ILE A 12 7.22 12.50 19.97
CA ILE A 12 8.28 13.43 19.56
C ILE A 12 8.15 14.74 20.32
N ARG A 13 6.95 15.31 20.42
CA ARG A 13 6.70 16.57 21.19
C ARG A 13 6.98 16.39 22.67
N GLU A 14 6.54 15.29 23.26
CA GLU A 14 6.82 14.97 24.68
C GLU A 14 8.32 14.85 24.94
N TYR A 15 9.06 14.19 24.06
CA TYR A 15 10.51 14.07 24.14
C TYR A 15 11.19 15.44 24.12
N TYR A 16 10.85 16.31 23.18
CA TYR A 16 11.43 17.65 23.10
C TYR A 16 11.07 18.50 24.32
N ASN A 17 9.86 18.43 24.82
CA ASN A 17 9.44 19.16 26.02
C ASN A 17 10.21 18.74 27.26
N GLN A 18 10.41 17.45 27.47
CA GLN A 18 11.22 16.93 28.58
C GLN A 18 12.67 17.38 28.48
N LYS A 19 13.28 17.34 27.31
CA LYS A 19 14.66 17.79 27.10
C LYS A 19 14.83 19.28 27.26
N LYS A 20 13.86 20.07 26.83
CA LYS A 20 13.83 21.53 27.02
C LYS A 20 13.84 21.89 28.51
N GLN A 21 13.05 21.20 29.31
CA GLN A 21 13.02 21.41 30.77
C GLN A 21 14.35 21.07 31.45
N GLN A 22 15.10 20.12 30.90
CA GLN A 22 16.39 19.69 31.42
C GLN A 22 17.58 20.49 30.90
N ASN A 23 17.38 21.47 30.00
CA ASN A 23 18.44 22.19 29.29
C ASN A 23 19.50 21.25 28.65
N ALA A 24 19.07 20.08 28.18
CA ALA A 24 19.94 19.07 27.61
C ALA A 24 20.07 19.24 26.09
N LEU A 25 21.21 18.79 25.54
CA LEU A 25 21.37 18.65 24.10
C LEU A 25 20.38 17.63 23.54
N LEU A 26 19.72 18.01 22.42
CA LEU A 26 18.74 17.16 21.79
C LEU A 26 19.38 16.18 20.80
N ASP A 27 18.97 14.92 20.89
CA ASP A 27 19.16 13.97 19.81
C ASP A 27 18.15 14.27 18.69
N SER A 28 18.46 13.87 17.46
CA SER A 28 17.48 13.93 16.36
C SER A 28 16.34 12.96 16.63
N ALA A 29 15.12 13.45 16.55
CA ALA A 29 13.89 12.64 16.70
C ALA A 29 13.06 12.70 15.44
N ILE A 30 12.67 11.55 14.89
CA ILE A 30 11.85 11.44 13.69
C ILE A 30 10.73 10.43 13.89
N HIS A 31 9.67 10.61 13.11
CA HIS A 31 8.60 9.63 13.03
C HIS A 31 9.06 8.38 12.26
N ILE A 32 8.56 7.21 12.64
CA ILE A 32 8.92 5.93 11.97
C ILE A 32 8.67 5.98 10.46
N GLY A 33 7.61 6.64 10.01
CA GLY A 33 7.32 6.82 8.58
C GLY A 33 8.43 7.59 7.84
N GLU A 34 8.94 8.67 8.43
CA GLU A 34 10.05 9.44 7.86
C GLU A 34 11.35 8.65 7.83
N PHE A 35 11.59 7.84 8.85
CA PHE A 35 12.74 6.95 8.91
C PHE A 35 12.69 5.92 7.78
N LEU A 36 11.54 5.27 7.60
CA LEU A 36 11.34 4.29 6.52
C LEU A 36 11.51 4.92 5.14
N ASP A 37 10.99 6.12 4.92
CA ASP A 37 11.16 6.85 3.66
C ASP A 37 12.63 7.19 3.37
N LYS A 38 13.42 7.48 4.41
CA LYS A 38 14.86 7.75 4.26
C LYS A 38 15.69 6.50 4.02
N VAL A 39 15.31 5.37 4.61
CA VAL A 39 16.04 4.10 4.49
C VAL A 39 15.67 3.36 3.20
N CYS A 40 14.40 3.41 2.80
CA CYS A 40 13.93 2.80 1.57
C CYS A 40 14.32 3.67 0.37
N LEU A 41 15.59 3.63 0.01
CA LEU A 41 16.07 4.31 -1.19
C LEU A 41 15.52 3.62 -2.43
N SER A 42 14.80 4.37 -3.23
CA SER A 42 14.27 3.93 -4.51
C SER A 42 14.63 4.94 -5.59
N ASN A 43 15.03 4.44 -6.74
CA ASN A 43 15.23 5.26 -7.94
C ASN A 43 13.89 5.62 -8.61
N PHE A 44 12.78 5.10 -8.08
CA PHE A 44 11.45 5.33 -8.60
C PHE A 44 10.70 6.35 -7.77
N HIS A 45 9.87 7.12 -8.44
CA HIS A 45 8.94 8.02 -7.78
C HIS A 45 7.90 7.20 -6.96
N LYS A 46 7.74 7.55 -5.69
CA LYS A 46 6.70 6.94 -4.85
C LYS A 46 5.35 7.54 -5.21
N ALA A 47 4.43 6.71 -5.67
CA ALA A 47 3.07 7.15 -5.97
C ALA A 47 2.37 7.69 -4.73
N SER A 48 1.71 8.83 -4.87
CA SER A 48 0.82 9.35 -3.83
C SER A 48 -0.43 8.49 -3.67
N SER A 49 -1.19 8.69 -2.60
CA SER A 49 -2.47 7.98 -2.40
C SER A 49 -3.45 8.21 -3.55
N TYR A 50 -3.49 9.41 -4.11
CA TYR A 50 -4.35 9.74 -5.25
C TYR A 50 -3.88 9.08 -6.54
N GLU A 51 -2.59 9.13 -6.82
CA GLU A 51 -2.00 8.44 -7.97
C GLU A 51 -2.25 6.95 -7.92
N SER A 52 -2.01 6.33 -6.76
CA SER A 52 -2.29 4.90 -6.55
C SER A 52 -3.75 4.55 -6.80
N LEU A 53 -4.68 5.39 -6.33
CA LEU A 53 -6.11 5.20 -6.52
C LEU A 53 -6.51 5.27 -8.00
N LEU A 54 -6.02 6.27 -8.72
CA LEU A 54 -6.32 6.44 -10.15
C LEU A 54 -5.71 5.31 -10.99
N LEU A 55 -4.49 4.91 -10.69
CA LEU A 55 -3.84 3.79 -11.38
C LEU A 55 -4.54 2.45 -11.09
N MET A 56 -5.01 2.25 -9.87
CA MET A 56 -5.79 1.06 -9.53
C MET A 56 -7.13 1.05 -10.28
N GLN A 57 -7.81 2.19 -10.37
CA GLN A 57 -9.04 2.28 -11.16
C GLN A 57 -8.77 1.99 -12.66
N GLU A 58 -7.71 2.55 -13.22
CA GLU A 58 -7.33 2.27 -14.60
C GLU A 58 -7.00 0.78 -14.81
N ALA A 59 -6.31 0.16 -13.87
CA ALA A 59 -6.05 -1.28 -13.89
C ALA A 59 -7.34 -2.10 -13.89
N CYS A 60 -8.32 -1.70 -13.07
CA CYS A 60 -9.64 -2.33 -13.04
C CYS A 60 -10.42 -2.17 -14.34
N LEU A 61 -10.34 -1.01 -14.96
CA LEU A 61 -10.98 -0.75 -16.27
C LEU A 61 -10.42 -1.62 -17.39
N LYS A 62 -9.14 -1.97 -17.30
CA LYS A 62 -8.48 -2.87 -18.25
C LYS A 62 -8.78 -4.34 -18.00
N SER A 63 -9.27 -4.69 -16.82
CA SER A 63 -9.60 -6.06 -16.46
C SER A 63 -11.00 -6.43 -16.88
N LYS A 64 -11.13 -7.57 -17.54
CA LYS A 64 -12.43 -8.08 -17.98
C LYS A 64 -13.18 -8.74 -16.82
N ASP A 65 -14.51 -8.62 -16.84
CA ASP A 65 -15.41 -9.31 -15.91
C ASP A 65 -15.26 -8.98 -14.42
N LEU A 66 -14.47 -7.97 -14.04
CA LEU A 66 -14.27 -7.58 -12.65
C LEU A 66 -15.60 -7.23 -11.96
N GLU A 67 -16.39 -6.35 -12.56
CA GLU A 67 -17.68 -5.94 -11.99
C GLU A 67 -18.66 -7.09 -11.95
N LYS A 68 -18.75 -7.86 -13.04
CA LYS A 68 -19.68 -8.97 -13.17
C LYS A 68 -19.40 -10.12 -12.20
N LYS A 69 -18.14 -10.46 -11.99
CA LYS A 69 -17.75 -11.63 -11.19
C LYS A 69 -17.39 -11.30 -9.75
N LEU A 70 -16.80 -10.16 -9.48
CA LEU A 70 -16.40 -9.73 -8.15
C LEU A 70 -17.30 -8.67 -7.53
N GLY A 71 -18.23 -8.10 -8.30
CA GLY A 71 -19.13 -7.05 -7.83
C GLY A 71 -18.43 -5.73 -7.50
N ILE A 72 -17.22 -5.52 -7.99
CA ILE A 72 -16.46 -4.27 -7.78
C ILE A 72 -16.77 -3.34 -8.93
N SER A 73 -17.49 -2.26 -8.67
CA SER A 73 -17.79 -1.25 -9.68
C SER A 73 -16.55 -0.47 -10.09
N VAL A 74 -16.36 -0.29 -11.39
CA VAL A 74 -15.29 0.53 -11.97
C VAL A 74 -15.73 1.97 -12.21
N GLU A 75 -17.00 2.30 -11.97
CA GLU A 75 -17.50 3.67 -12.00
C GLU A 75 -16.78 4.49 -10.92
N PHE A 76 -16.34 5.70 -11.27
CA PHE A 76 -15.40 6.48 -10.46
C PHE A 76 -15.85 6.69 -9.01
N PHE A 77 -17.08 7.17 -8.82
CA PHE A 77 -17.56 7.46 -7.45
C PHE A 77 -17.81 6.21 -6.61
N ALA A 78 -18.34 5.15 -7.23
CA ALA A 78 -18.51 3.87 -6.56
C ALA A 78 -17.16 3.23 -6.23
N PHE A 79 -16.18 3.33 -7.12
CA PHE A 79 -14.81 2.87 -6.89
C PHE A 79 -14.13 3.62 -5.75
N LEU A 80 -14.30 4.92 -5.65
CA LEU A 80 -13.77 5.72 -4.53
C LEU A 80 -14.26 5.23 -3.15
N LYS A 81 -15.47 4.71 -3.10
CA LYS A 81 -16.05 4.17 -1.85
C LYS A 81 -15.61 2.74 -1.54
N ASN A 82 -15.38 1.91 -2.56
CA ASN A 82 -15.27 0.46 -2.43
C ASN A 82 -13.89 -0.12 -2.82
N ASN A 83 -12.88 0.72 -3.08
CA ASN A 83 -11.54 0.26 -3.48
C ASN A 83 -10.73 -0.39 -2.38
N LYS A 84 -11.11 -0.22 -1.13
CA LYS A 84 -10.35 -0.66 0.05
C LYS A 84 -10.04 -2.17 0.02
N TYR A 85 -10.96 -2.96 -0.49
CA TYR A 85 -10.79 -4.41 -0.63
C TYR A 85 -9.57 -4.77 -1.48
N LEU A 86 -9.41 -4.14 -2.64
CA LEU A 86 -8.28 -4.41 -3.55
C LEU A 86 -6.94 -4.04 -2.92
N PHE A 87 -6.85 -2.84 -2.36
CA PHE A 87 -5.61 -2.39 -1.72
C PHE A 87 -5.24 -3.24 -0.51
N SER A 88 -6.21 -3.61 0.33
CA SER A 88 -5.98 -4.47 1.48
C SER A 88 -5.52 -5.86 1.05
N PHE A 89 -6.16 -6.45 0.06
CA PHE A 89 -5.82 -7.77 -0.46
C PHE A 89 -4.39 -7.81 -1.01
N PHE A 90 -4.02 -6.86 -1.86
CA PHE A 90 -2.68 -6.82 -2.44
C PHE A 90 -1.60 -6.48 -1.41
N LYS A 91 -1.93 -5.63 -0.44
CA LYS A 91 -1.04 -5.32 0.68
C LYS A 91 -0.75 -6.57 1.53
N GLU A 92 -1.77 -7.33 1.87
CA GLU A 92 -1.62 -8.57 2.63
C GLU A 92 -0.78 -9.60 1.88
N LEU A 93 -1.02 -9.80 0.58
CA LEU A 93 -0.17 -10.66 -0.24
C LEU A 93 1.30 -10.24 -0.20
N SER A 94 1.57 -8.95 -0.33
CA SER A 94 2.94 -8.42 -0.28
C SER A 94 3.60 -8.64 1.08
N LEU A 95 2.87 -8.43 2.17
CA LEU A 95 3.37 -8.63 3.54
C LEU A 95 3.69 -10.10 3.81
N GLU A 96 2.85 -11.00 3.33
CA GLU A 96 3.07 -12.46 3.45
C GLU A 96 4.08 -12.99 2.45
N LYS A 97 4.59 -12.16 1.55
CA LYS A 97 5.48 -12.56 0.44
C LYS A 97 4.88 -13.70 -0.39
N LYS A 98 3.58 -13.66 -0.60
CA LYS A 98 2.82 -14.62 -1.40
C LYS A 98 2.43 -14.01 -2.74
N SER A 99 2.28 -14.88 -3.74
CA SER A 99 1.69 -14.54 -5.02
C SER A 99 0.26 -15.09 -5.13
N ILE A 100 -0.50 -14.58 -6.10
CA ILE A 100 -1.83 -15.17 -6.40
C ILE A 100 -1.68 -16.61 -6.89
N GLU A 101 -0.60 -16.92 -7.58
CA GLU A 101 -0.30 -18.31 -8.00
C GLU A 101 -0.13 -19.26 -6.79
N ASP A 102 0.49 -18.78 -5.71
CA ASP A 102 0.60 -19.54 -4.47
C ASP A 102 -0.79 -19.85 -3.88
N LEU A 103 -1.74 -18.91 -3.98
CA LEU A 103 -3.11 -19.13 -3.55
C LEU A 103 -3.86 -20.12 -4.44
N LYS A 104 -3.68 -20.06 -5.76
CA LYS A 104 -4.29 -21.00 -6.70
C LYS A 104 -3.85 -22.43 -6.45
N ASN A 105 -2.61 -22.63 -6.05
CA ASN A 105 -2.04 -23.94 -5.77
C ASN A 105 -2.45 -24.52 -4.41
N ASN A 106 -3.23 -23.78 -3.63
CA ASN A 106 -3.75 -24.24 -2.36
C ASN A 106 -5.18 -24.77 -2.52
N ASP A 107 -5.42 -26.01 -2.14
CA ASP A 107 -6.73 -26.67 -2.26
C ASP A 107 -7.85 -25.92 -1.55
N TYR A 108 -7.54 -25.22 -0.48
CA TYR A 108 -8.50 -24.39 0.26
C TYR A 108 -9.14 -23.31 -0.59
N TYR A 109 -8.39 -22.75 -1.56
CA TYR A 109 -8.85 -21.68 -2.43
C TYR A 109 -9.30 -22.17 -3.83
N ALA A 110 -9.36 -23.47 -4.06
CA ALA A 110 -9.66 -24.04 -5.38
C ALA A 110 -11.01 -23.57 -5.98
N THR A 111 -12.02 -23.35 -5.13
CA THR A 111 -13.34 -22.83 -5.55
C THR A 111 -13.33 -21.37 -5.99
N TYR A 112 -12.27 -20.62 -5.69
CA TYR A 112 -12.12 -19.19 -5.99
C TYR A 112 -11.15 -18.91 -7.15
N ASN A 113 -10.76 -19.92 -7.91
CA ASN A 113 -9.76 -19.79 -8.98
C ASN A 113 -10.12 -18.71 -10.00
N GLU A 114 -11.38 -18.61 -10.43
CA GLU A 114 -11.82 -17.54 -11.35
C GLU A 114 -11.64 -16.15 -10.77
N HIS A 115 -11.99 -15.96 -9.48
CA HIS A 115 -11.81 -14.69 -8.77
C HIS A 115 -10.32 -14.34 -8.64
N LEU A 116 -9.50 -15.33 -8.32
CA LEU A 116 -8.04 -15.16 -8.21
C LEU A 116 -7.41 -14.78 -9.55
N GLU A 117 -7.87 -15.35 -10.65
CA GLU A 117 -7.40 -14.98 -12.00
C GLU A 117 -7.71 -13.52 -12.35
N ILE A 118 -8.91 -13.05 -12.01
CA ILE A 118 -9.29 -11.64 -12.22
C ILE A 118 -8.45 -10.70 -11.35
N LEU A 119 -8.23 -11.05 -10.09
CA LEU A 119 -7.39 -10.28 -9.18
C LEU A 119 -5.92 -10.26 -9.63
N ASP A 120 -5.41 -11.36 -10.17
CA ASP A 120 -4.08 -11.42 -10.75
C ASP A 120 -3.93 -10.49 -11.97
N GLU A 121 -4.92 -10.48 -12.85
CA GLU A 121 -4.97 -9.56 -13.99
C GLU A 121 -4.97 -8.10 -13.53
N VAL A 122 -5.81 -7.74 -12.56
CA VAL A 122 -5.83 -6.38 -11.98
C VAL A 122 -4.48 -6.02 -11.38
N TYR A 123 -3.88 -6.92 -10.63
CA TYR A 123 -2.59 -6.68 -9.99
C TYR A 123 -1.47 -6.47 -11.00
N LYS A 124 -1.40 -7.30 -12.03
CA LYS A 124 -0.43 -7.14 -13.13
C LYS A 124 -0.60 -5.83 -13.88
N ASN A 125 -1.85 -5.46 -14.18
CA ASN A 125 -2.16 -4.18 -14.81
C ASN A 125 -1.75 -2.99 -13.93
N TYR A 126 -2.02 -3.08 -12.63
CA TYR A 126 -1.65 -2.05 -11.67
C TYR A 126 -0.13 -1.88 -11.54
N LEU A 127 0.62 -2.97 -11.42
CA LEU A 127 2.09 -2.92 -11.37
C LEU A 127 2.69 -2.35 -12.65
N ALA A 128 2.17 -2.72 -13.81
CA ALA A 128 2.62 -2.18 -15.10
C ALA A 128 2.36 -0.66 -15.19
N LEU A 129 1.23 -0.18 -14.68
CA LEU A 129 0.91 1.25 -14.63
C LEU A 129 1.80 2.01 -13.66
N LEU A 130 2.10 1.44 -12.49
CA LEU A 130 3.04 2.02 -11.54
C LEU A 130 4.43 2.16 -12.16
N GLU A 131 4.92 1.13 -12.81
CA GLU A 131 6.23 1.13 -13.48
C GLU A 131 6.30 2.19 -14.59
N LYS A 132 5.26 2.29 -15.41
CA LYS A 132 5.18 3.27 -16.49
C LYS A 132 5.17 4.73 -15.98
N ASN A 133 4.62 4.98 -14.80
CA ASN A 133 4.46 6.31 -14.22
C ASN A 133 5.51 6.64 -13.13
N SER A 134 6.48 5.78 -12.94
CA SER A 134 7.56 6.00 -11.98
C SER A 134 8.73 6.83 -12.56
#